data_620b9ed112110c7d089c4dcfe5e28986
#
_entry.id   620b9ed112110c7d089c4dcfe5e28986
#
_cell.length_a   1.000
_cell.length_b   1.000
_cell.length_c   1.000
_cell.angle_alpha   90.00
_cell.angle_beta   90.00
_cell.angle_gamma   90.00
#
_symmetry.space_group_name_H-M   'P 1'
#
loop_
_entity.id
_entity.type
_entity.pdbx_description
1 polymer ?
#
loop_
_entity_poly.entity_id
_entity_poly.type
_entity_poly.pdbx_seq_one_letter_code
_entity_poly.pdbx_strand_id
1 'polypeptide(L)'
;MKTNRFFTAILSVALCVNFVSCGDDDDNNIIDPENVTKRVATCTKNETSYAINYDNDGKVSKIVCQDDGESYDYDFSFSGNEAVATSEEKDGSYTYIDNIKFSLNGNGYCTSAIWTAIEKGSTTYESTDNYKFTYNSDNQVIKADIDGEIEEYVYKDGVMVSSGVAETITYTDIPNIGNLFVAFSTNYNDPFEEWRLAGLLGKASKFLPKTATWDEGMETYNYELDEEGYVKTVKVTFRDTKGSERSYSYKYTYENIK
;
A
#
# COMPACT_ATOMS: atom_id res chain seq x y z
N MET A 1 23.56 -64.58 -13.03
CA MET A 1 24.32 -63.36 -13.40
C MET A 1 24.16 -62.34 -12.29
N LYS A 2 25.28 -61.96 -11.67
CA LYS A 2 25.31 -61.09 -10.46
C LYS A 2 25.28 -59.63 -10.86
N THR A 3 24.36 -58.86 -10.32
CA THR A 3 24.30 -57.39 -10.44
C THR A 3 24.88 -56.78 -9.19
N ASN A 4 26.00 -56.08 -9.34
CA ASN A 4 26.65 -55.32 -8.29
C ASN A 4 25.93 -54.00 -8.06
N ARG A 5 25.57 -53.73 -6.80
CA ARG A 5 25.12 -52.44 -6.33
C ARG A 5 26.33 -51.65 -5.81
N PHE A 6 26.65 -50.53 -6.47
CA PHE A 6 27.59 -49.54 -5.94
C PHE A 6 26.83 -48.56 -5.10
N PHE A 7 27.10 -48.55 -3.80
CA PHE A 7 26.74 -47.49 -2.89
C PHE A 7 27.83 -46.41 -2.95
N THR A 8 27.47 -45.22 -3.45
CA THR A 8 28.33 -44.04 -3.34
C THR A 8 27.91 -43.26 -2.11
N ALA A 9 28.73 -43.32 -1.06
CA ALA A 9 28.58 -42.48 0.12
C ALA A 9 29.09 -41.06 -0.19
N ILE A 10 28.19 -40.07 -0.18
CA ILE A 10 28.56 -38.66 -0.28
C ILE A 10 28.87 -38.19 1.14
N LEU A 11 30.13 -37.91 1.39
CA LEU A 11 30.64 -37.33 2.62
C LEU A 11 30.35 -35.83 2.62
N SER A 12 29.35 -35.39 3.41
CA SER A 12 29.06 -33.99 3.62
C SER A 12 30.10 -33.39 4.56
N VAL A 13 31.05 -32.63 4.02
CA VAL A 13 31.95 -31.81 4.81
C VAL A 13 31.22 -30.52 5.17
N ALA A 14 30.82 -30.41 6.43
CA ALA A 14 30.33 -29.15 7.02
C ALA A 14 31.54 -28.21 7.22
N LEU A 15 31.72 -27.25 6.34
CA LEU A 15 32.63 -26.12 6.60
C LEU A 15 31.92 -25.15 7.56
N CYS A 16 32.27 -25.23 8.82
CA CYS A 16 32.00 -24.17 9.78
C CYS A 16 32.93 -22.98 9.46
N VAL A 17 32.44 -22.02 8.67
CA VAL A 17 33.11 -20.73 8.52
C VAL A 17 32.73 -19.89 9.74
N ASN A 18 33.61 -19.82 10.74
CA ASN A 18 33.52 -18.83 11.80
C ASN A 18 33.85 -17.46 11.17
N PHE A 19 32.82 -16.66 10.88
CA PHE A 19 33.02 -15.24 10.69
C PHE A 19 33.29 -14.61 12.08
N VAL A 20 34.55 -14.36 12.36
CA VAL A 20 34.94 -13.40 13.41
C VAL A 20 34.64 -12.03 12.80
N SER A 21 33.48 -11.47 13.14
CA SER A 21 33.18 -10.08 12.93
C SER A 21 34.03 -9.27 13.88
N CYS A 22 35.09 -8.63 13.35
CA CYS A 22 35.70 -7.48 14.01
C CYS A 22 34.66 -6.37 13.99
N GLY A 23 34.38 -5.80 15.16
CA GLY A 23 33.46 -4.70 15.31
C GLY A 23 33.94 -3.44 14.57
N ASP A 24 33.02 -2.83 13.87
CA ASP A 24 32.93 -1.39 13.72
C ASP A 24 31.54 -1.05 14.25
N ASP A 25 31.51 -0.15 15.22
CA ASP A 25 30.30 0.41 15.81
C ASP A 25 29.63 1.35 14.77
N ASP A 26 28.99 0.76 13.77
CA ASP A 26 27.95 1.43 13.02
C ASP A 26 26.63 1.11 13.75
N ASP A 27 26.20 2.06 14.58
CA ASP A 27 24.84 2.13 15.12
C ASP A 27 23.83 2.22 13.96
N ASN A 28 23.64 1.10 13.26
CA ASN A 28 22.48 0.89 12.42
C ASN A 28 21.28 0.75 13.36
N ASN A 29 20.69 1.87 13.75
CA ASN A 29 19.37 1.95 14.36
C ASN A 29 18.34 1.42 13.34
N ILE A 30 18.30 0.09 13.17
CA ILE A 30 17.22 -0.57 12.45
C ILE A 30 15.99 -0.39 13.34
N ILE A 31 15.09 0.53 12.97
CA ILE A 31 13.83 0.71 13.68
C ILE A 31 13.09 -0.62 13.58
N ASP A 32 12.75 -1.18 14.74
CA ASP A 32 11.88 -2.33 14.83
C ASP A 32 10.53 -1.95 14.21
N PRO A 33 10.06 -2.67 13.17
CA PRO A 33 8.76 -2.39 12.55
C PRO A 33 7.57 -2.43 13.52
N GLU A 34 7.75 -2.99 14.72
CA GLU A 34 6.75 -2.99 15.79
C GLU A 34 6.77 -1.68 16.62
N ASN A 35 7.80 -0.83 16.48
CA ASN A 35 7.97 0.43 17.22
C ASN A 35 7.77 1.67 16.32
N VAL A 36 6.68 1.70 15.57
CA VAL A 36 6.31 2.85 14.73
C VAL A 36 5.94 4.04 15.61
N THR A 37 6.74 5.12 15.54
CA THR A 37 6.54 6.34 16.32
C THR A 37 5.91 7.47 15.51
N LYS A 38 5.84 7.32 14.20
CA LYS A 38 5.32 8.32 13.27
C LYS A 38 4.28 7.70 12.31
N ARG A 39 3.39 8.54 11.85
CA ARG A 39 2.39 8.23 10.81
C ARG A 39 2.46 9.25 9.69
N VAL A 40 1.98 8.91 8.50
CA VAL A 40 1.99 9.80 7.35
C VAL A 40 1.13 11.05 7.64
N ALA A 41 1.69 12.23 7.52
CA ALA A 41 0.98 13.50 7.62
C ALA A 41 0.58 14.03 6.23
N THR A 42 1.48 13.89 5.25
CA THR A 42 1.16 14.23 3.85
C THR A 42 1.74 13.20 2.90
N CYS A 43 1.04 13.00 1.78
CA CYS A 43 1.53 12.26 0.62
C CYS A 43 1.36 13.15 -0.62
N THR A 44 2.38 13.25 -1.48
CA THR A 44 2.28 13.96 -2.77
C THR A 44 2.71 13.02 -3.88
N LYS A 45 1.90 12.88 -4.91
CA LYS A 45 2.19 12.10 -6.13
C LYS A 45 2.08 13.03 -7.32
N ASN A 46 3.22 13.43 -7.91
CA ASN A 46 3.29 14.45 -8.95
C ASN A 46 2.62 15.77 -8.51
N GLU A 47 1.47 16.10 -9.10
CA GLU A 47 0.67 17.32 -8.84
C GLU A 47 -0.42 17.08 -7.79
N THR A 48 -0.83 15.82 -7.58
CA THR A 48 -1.81 15.43 -6.56
C THR A 48 -1.16 15.39 -5.18
N SER A 49 -1.78 16.00 -4.18
CA SER A 49 -1.33 15.95 -2.79
C SER A 49 -2.45 15.63 -1.82
N TYR A 50 -2.11 14.89 -0.77
CA TYR A 50 -3.01 14.48 0.30
C TYR A 50 -2.47 14.99 1.63
N ALA A 51 -3.29 15.70 2.40
CA ALA A 51 -3.02 16.05 3.79
C ALA A 51 -3.94 15.24 4.70
N ILE A 52 -3.35 14.50 5.66
CA ILE A 52 -4.07 13.57 6.52
C ILE A 52 -4.19 14.17 7.91
N ASN A 53 -5.42 14.31 8.40
CA ASN A 53 -5.72 14.75 9.75
C ASN A 53 -6.20 13.56 10.58
N TYR A 54 -5.83 13.56 11.85
CA TYR A 54 -6.16 12.47 12.78
C TYR A 54 -6.96 13.02 13.97
N ASP A 55 -7.84 12.18 14.49
CA ASP A 55 -8.56 12.46 15.74
C ASP A 55 -7.68 12.14 16.98
N ASN A 56 -8.25 12.34 18.16
CA ASN A 56 -7.56 12.11 19.44
C ASN A 56 -7.27 10.61 19.70
N ASP A 57 -7.97 9.70 19.02
CA ASP A 57 -7.79 8.26 19.13
C ASP A 57 -6.78 7.73 18.10
N GLY A 58 -6.21 8.64 17.29
CA GLY A 58 -5.21 8.33 16.27
C GLY A 58 -5.79 7.79 14.96
N LYS A 59 -7.11 7.82 14.78
CA LYS A 59 -7.76 7.46 13.53
C LYS A 59 -7.80 8.66 12.58
N VAL A 60 -7.77 8.40 11.28
CA VAL A 60 -7.94 9.46 10.29
C VAL A 60 -9.32 10.08 10.43
N SER A 61 -9.38 11.40 10.61
CA SER A 61 -10.63 12.18 10.69
C SER A 61 -10.94 12.89 9.38
N LYS A 62 -9.90 13.27 8.62
CA LYS A 62 -10.06 13.94 7.32
C LYS A 62 -8.84 13.69 6.43
N ILE A 63 -9.09 13.54 5.14
CA ILE A 63 -8.06 13.60 4.08
C ILE A 63 -8.45 14.73 3.15
N VAL A 64 -7.55 15.71 2.98
CA VAL A 64 -7.70 16.78 2.00
C VAL A 64 -6.86 16.43 0.79
N CYS A 65 -7.50 16.30 -0.36
CA CYS A 65 -6.86 16.08 -1.66
C CYS A 65 -6.81 17.40 -2.43
N GLN A 66 -5.66 17.65 -3.08
CA GLN A 66 -5.48 18.74 -4.04
C GLN A 66 -4.94 18.14 -5.33
N ASP A 67 -5.60 18.38 -6.44
CA ASP A 67 -5.23 17.87 -7.75
C ASP A 67 -5.50 18.93 -8.82
N ASP A 68 -4.45 19.32 -9.58
CA ASP A 68 -4.51 20.31 -10.69
C ASP A 68 -5.30 21.60 -10.36
N GLY A 69 -5.18 22.08 -9.12
CA GLY A 69 -5.84 23.32 -8.66
C GLY A 69 -7.26 23.14 -8.11
N GLU A 70 -7.81 21.93 -8.17
CA GLU A 70 -9.03 21.54 -7.50
C GLU A 70 -8.74 20.98 -6.12
N SER A 71 -9.70 21.08 -5.21
CA SER A 71 -9.56 20.55 -3.85
C SER A 71 -10.86 19.91 -3.41
N TYR A 72 -10.74 18.66 -2.97
CA TYR A 72 -11.84 17.97 -2.30
C TYR A 72 -11.35 17.31 -1.02
N ASP A 73 -12.25 17.00 -0.12
CA ASP A 73 -11.91 16.38 1.14
C ASP A 73 -12.88 15.27 1.51
N TYR A 74 -12.32 14.22 2.11
CA TYR A 74 -13.08 13.15 2.73
C TYR A 74 -13.07 13.32 4.24
N ASP A 75 -14.24 13.51 4.85
CA ASP A 75 -14.45 13.46 6.30
C ASP A 75 -14.76 12.03 6.73
N PHE A 76 -13.95 11.49 7.67
CA PHE A 76 -14.09 10.15 8.20
C PHE A 76 -14.71 10.16 9.60
N SER A 77 -15.60 9.20 9.84
CA SER A 77 -16.15 8.93 11.16
C SER A 77 -16.15 7.44 11.43
N PHE A 78 -15.83 7.04 12.68
CA PHE A 78 -15.73 5.66 13.11
C PHE A 78 -16.69 5.37 14.26
N SER A 79 -17.40 4.24 14.21
CA SER A 79 -18.32 3.79 15.27
C SER A 79 -18.34 2.28 15.35
N GLY A 80 -17.75 1.71 16.41
CA GLY A 80 -17.62 0.25 16.55
C GLY A 80 -16.87 -0.36 15.37
N ASN A 81 -17.50 -1.29 14.67
CA ASN A 81 -16.96 -1.98 13.49
C ASN A 81 -17.41 -1.34 12.17
N GLU A 82 -17.75 -0.07 12.18
CA GLU A 82 -18.15 0.67 10.99
C GLU A 82 -17.33 1.95 10.86
N ALA A 83 -17.12 2.38 9.61
CA ALA A 83 -16.64 3.71 9.30
C ALA A 83 -17.49 4.30 8.15
N VAL A 84 -17.53 5.62 8.09
CA VAL A 84 -18.16 6.35 7.00
C VAL A 84 -17.18 7.42 6.53
N ALA A 85 -16.99 7.52 5.20
CA ALA A 85 -16.32 8.65 4.58
C ALA A 85 -17.31 9.41 3.71
N THR A 86 -17.27 10.74 3.77
CA THR A 86 -18.12 11.63 2.96
C THR A 86 -17.28 12.71 2.31
N SER A 87 -17.59 13.02 1.05
CA SER A 87 -17.04 14.17 0.33
C SER A 87 -18.16 14.93 -0.35
N GLU A 88 -18.05 16.25 -0.44
CA GLU A 88 -18.92 17.11 -1.24
C GLU A 88 -18.03 18.12 -1.97
N GLU A 89 -18.08 18.09 -3.28
CA GLU A 89 -17.37 19.01 -4.17
C GLU A 89 -18.36 19.78 -5.04
N LYS A 90 -18.05 21.06 -5.32
CA LYS A 90 -18.85 21.91 -6.21
C LYS A 90 -17.99 22.42 -7.35
N ASP A 91 -18.41 22.07 -8.57
CA ASP A 91 -17.86 22.61 -9.80
C ASP A 91 -18.93 23.30 -10.62
N GLY A 92 -18.89 24.62 -10.65
CA GLY A 92 -19.89 25.45 -11.34
C GLY A 92 -21.32 25.19 -10.87
N SER A 93 -22.14 24.58 -11.73
CA SER A 93 -23.54 24.21 -11.44
C SER A 93 -23.71 22.77 -10.99
N TYR A 94 -22.63 22.00 -10.89
CA TYR A 94 -22.63 20.62 -10.46
C TYR A 94 -22.19 20.49 -9.01
N THR A 95 -22.75 19.50 -8.32
CA THR A 95 -22.30 19.07 -6.99
C THR A 95 -22.06 17.57 -7.03
N TYR A 96 -20.85 17.16 -6.69
CA TYR A 96 -20.44 15.76 -6.57
C TYR A 96 -20.44 15.38 -5.10
N ILE A 97 -21.05 14.27 -4.76
CA ILE A 97 -21.15 13.80 -3.38
C ILE A 97 -20.76 12.33 -3.35
N ASP A 98 -19.76 12.01 -2.54
CA ASP A 98 -19.37 10.65 -2.23
C ASP A 98 -19.82 10.28 -0.82
N ASN A 99 -20.46 9.12 -0.70
CA ASN A 99 -20.80 8.51 0.58
C ASN A 99 -20.26 7.07 0.57
N ILE A 100 -19.32 6.79 1.43
CA ILE A 100 -18.69 5.47 1.53
C ILE A 100 -18.98 4.90 2.92
N LYS A 101 -19.60 3.73 2.97
CA LYS A 101 -19.87 2.99 4.21
C LYS A 101 -18.97 1.77 4.26
N PHE A 102 -18.15 1.66 5.30
CA PHE A 102 -17.22 0.58 5.53
C PHE A 102 -17.70 -0.32 6.66
N SER A 103 -17.64 -1.64 6.46
CA SER A 103 -17.68 -2.62 7.54
C SER A 103 -16.26 -3.04 7.88
N LEU A 104 -15.91 -3.03 9.18
CA LEU A 104 -14.55 -3.29 9.64
C LEU A 104 -14.46 -4.61 10.40
N ASN A 105 -13.33 -5.30 10.31
CA ASN A 105 -13.02 -6.43 11.18
C ASN A 105 -12.57 -5.97 12.58
N GLY A 106 -12.28 -6.92 13.47
CA GLY A 106 -11.83 -6.63 14.83
C GLY A 106 -10.48 -5.89 14.94
N ASN A 107 -9.72 -5.81 13.85
CA ASN A 107 -8.46 -5.05 13.77
C ASN A 107 -8.65 -3.67 13.13
N GLY A 108 -9.87 -3.28 12.79
CA GLY A 108 -10.20 -1.99 12.17
C GLY A 108 -10.01 -1.94 10.65
N TYR A 109 -9.77 -3.08 9.98
CA TYR A 109 -9.61 -3.13 8.53
C TYR A 109 -10.93 -3.40 7.81
N CYS A 110 -11.11 -2.75 6.67
CA CYS A 110 -12.30 -2.85 5.83
C CYS A 110 -12.50 -4.27 5.29
N THR A 111 -13.62 -4.91 5.61
CA THR A 111 -14.03 -6.19 5.03
C THR A 111 -15.01 -6.01 3.88
N SER A 112 -15.77 -4.93 3.89
CA SER A 112 -16.63 -4.53 2.77
C SER A 112 -16.86 -3.03 2.80
N ALA A 113 -17.07 -2.45 1.63
CA ALA A 113 -17.49 -1.07 1.48
C ALA A 113 -18.60 -0.95 0.44
N ILE A 114 -19.46 0.05 0.63
CA ILE A 114 -20.45 0.49 -0.34
C ILE A 114 -20.15 1.96 -0.62
N TRP A 115 -19.76 2.26 -1.83
CA TRP A 115 -19.54 3.63 -2.30
C TRP A 115 -20.74 4.06 -3.13
N THR A 116 -21.38 5.14 -2.72
CA THR A 116 -22.45 5.80 -3.47
C THR A 116 -21.95 7.15 -3.93
N ALA A 117 -21.83 7.33 -5.25
CA ALA A 117 -21.45 8.58 -5.89
C ALA A 117 -22.71 9.23 -6.48
N ILE A 118 -22.93 10.53 -6.16
CA ILE A 118 -24.08 11.31 -6.59
C ILE A 118 -23.58 12.57 -7.30
N GLU A 119 -23.96 12.73 -8.57
CA GLU A 119 -23.78 13.96 -9.31
C GLU A 119 -25.11 14.71 -9.39
N LYS A 120 -25.15 15.95 -8.91
CA LYS A 120 -26.30 16.85 -8.96
C LYS A 120 -26.01 18.02 -9.89
N GLY A 121 -26.83 18.15 -10.94
CA GLY A 121 -26.80 19.26 -11.90
C GLY A 121 -28.23 19.57 -12.36
N SER A 122 -28.44 19.74 -13.66
CA SER A 122 -29.80 19.84 -14.26
C SER A 122 -30.60 18.54 -14.11
N THR A 123 -29.90 17.42 -13.99
CA THR A 123 -30.40 16.09 -13.63
C THR A 123 -29.54 15.55 -12.48
N THR A 124 -30.03 14.54 -11.75
CA THR A 124 -29.28 13.83 -10.73
C THR A 124 -28.95 12.44 -11.24
N TYR A 125 -27.67 12.07 -11.14
CA TYR A 125 -27.18 10.71 -11.38
C TYR A 125 -26.67 10.13 -10.08
N GLU A 126 -26.88 8.84 -9.88
CA GLU A 126 -26.40 8.09 -8.72
C GLU A 126 -25.84 6.75 -9.20
N SER A 127 -24.66 6.40 -8.72
CA SER A 127 -24.06 5.09 -8.92
C SER A 127 -23.67 4.49 -7.57
N THR A 128 -23.56 3.18 -7.52
CA THR A 128 -23.15 2.45 -6.32
C THR A 128 -22.22 1.33 -6.69
N ASP A 129 -21.04 1.32 -6.06
CA ASP A 129 -20.03 0.30 -6.23
C ASP A 129 -19.86 -0.48 -4.90
N ASN A 130 -19.65 -1.80 -5.00
CA ASN A 130 -19.53 -2.69 -3.86
C ASN A 130 -18.13 -3.31 -3.83
N TYR A 131 -17.52 -3.28 -2.65
CA TYR A 131 -16.17 -3.77 -2.42
C TYR A 131 -16.17 -4.81 -1.31
N LYS A 132 -15.38 -5.88 -1.45
CA LYS A 132 -15.14 -6.86 -0.40
C LYS A 132 -13.67 -7.22 -0.36
N PHE A 133 -13.12 -7.31 0.85
CA PHE A 133 -11.71 -7.64 1.07
C PHE A 133 -11.57 -8.87 1.95
N THR A 134 -10.62 -9.72 1.59
CA THR A 134 -10.22 -10.87 2.39
C THR A 134 -8.76 -10.71 2.78
N TYR A 135 -8.44 -11.05 4.02
CA TYR A 135 -7.12 -10.89 4.61
C TYR A 135 -6.50 -12.24 5.01
N ASN A 136 -5.16 -12.32 4.95
CA ASN A 136 -4.42 -13.41 5.58
C ASN A 136 -4.28 -13.19 7.11
N SER A 137 -3.59 -14.13 7.79
CA SER A 137 -3.33 -14.03 9.24
C SER A 137 -2.48 -12.82 9.63
N ASP A 138 -1.72 -12.25 8.71
CA ASP A 138 -0.86 -11.08 8.93
C ASP A 138 -1.58 -9.76 8.64
N ASN A 139 -2.90 -9.82 8.41
CA ASN A 139 -3.76 -8.69 8.04
C ASN A 139 -3.41 -8.03 6.70
N GLN A 140 -2.89 -8.77 5.75
CA GLN A 140 -2.61 -8.31 4.39
C GLN A 140 -3.77 -8.72 3.47
N VAL A 141 -4.20 -7.83 2.57
CA VAL A 141 -5.28 -8.13 1.60
C VAL A 141 -4.80 -9.20 0.64
N ILE A 142 -5.50 -10.34 0.62
CA ILE A 142 -5.22 -11.44 -0.33
C ILE A 142 -6.24 -11.53 -1.46
N LYS A 143 -7.36 -10.82 -1.32
CA LYS A 143 -8.41 -10.77 -2.33
C LYS A 143 -9.20 -9.48 -2.21
N ALA A 144 -9.45 -8.83 -3.33
CA ALA A 144 -10.46 -7.80 -3.50
C ALA A 144 -11.54 -8.30 -4.49
N ASP A 145 -12.80 -8.03 -4.17
CA ASP A 145 -13.97 -8.26 -5.04
C ASP A 145 -14.60 -6.89 -5.24
N ILE A 146 -14.55 -6.38 -6.46
CA ILE A 146 -15.02 -5.06 -6.87
C ILE A 146 -16.17 -5.28 -7.85
N ASP A 147 -17.40 -5.14 -7.38
CA ASP A 147 -18.63 -5.40 -8.14
C ASP A 147 -18.68 -6.77 -8.85
N GLY A 148 -18.08 -7.80 -8.22
CA GLY A 148 -17.99 -9.15 -8.76
C GLY A 148 -16.73 -9.45 -9.57
N GLU A 149 -15.90 -8.45 -9.85
CA GLU A 149 -14.58 -8.65 -10.42
C GLU A 149 -13.55 -8.91 -9.31
N ILE A 150 -12.81 -9.99 -9.47
CA ILE A 150 -11.95 -10.53 -8.41
C ILE A 150 -10.50 -10.27 -8.75
N GLU A 151 -9.78 -9.68 -7.81
CA GLU A 151 -8.34 -9.57 -7.81
C GLU A 151 -7.75 -10.37 -6.65
N GLU A 152 -6.68 -11.10 -6.92
CA GLU A 152 -5.97 -11.92 -5.94
C GLU A 152 -4.55 -11.39 -5.74
N TYR A 153 -4.10 -11.39 -4.49
CA TYR A 153 -2.78 -10.95 -4.07
C TYR A 153 -2.07 -12.09 -3.37
N VAL A 154 -0.90 -12.46 -3.84
CA VAL A 154 -0.12 -13.58 -3.30
C VAL A 154 1.00 -13.06 -2.42
N TYR A 155 1.02 -13.49 -1.16
CA TYR A 155 2.07 -13.15 -0.20
C TYR A 155 2.93 -14.37 0.14
N LYS A 156 4.22 -14.13 0.32
CA LYS A 156 5.19 -15.10 0.83
C LYS A 156 6.09 -14.40 1.84
N ASP A 157 6.23 -14.97 3.03
CA ASP A 157 7.08 -14.44 4.11
C ASP A 157 6.79 -12.96 4.45
N GLY A 158 5.52 -12.53 4.36
CA GLY A 158 5.05 -11.18 4.66
C GLY A 158 5.29 -10.14 3.57
N VAL A 159 5.69 -10.55 2.35
CA VAL A 159 5.80 -9.68 1.18
C VAL A 159 4.90 -10.17 0.04
N MET A 160 4.29 -9.25 -0.69
CA MET A 160 3.46 -9.55 -1.84
C MET A 160 4.34 -9.93 -3.03
N VAL A 161 4.20 -11.14 -3.56
CA VAL A 161 5.02 -11.63 -4.68
C VAL A 161 4.35 -11.48 -6.03
N SER A 162 3.02 -11.37 -6.05
CA SER A 162 2.22 -11.03 -7.23
C SER A 162 0.90 -10.38 -6.81
N SER A 163 0.27 -9.66 -7.74
CA SER A 163 -1.04 -9.04 -7.57
C SER A 163 -1.92 -9.31 -8.80
N GLY A 164 -3.17 -8.84 -8.77
CA GLY A 164 -4.06 -8.89 -9.94
C GLY A 164 -3.48 -8.23 -11.19
N VAL A 165 -2.53 -7.30 -11.02
CA VAL A 165 -1.86 -6.54 -12.09
C VAL A 165 -0.41 -6.99 -12.27
N ALA A 166 0.36 -7.05 -11.18
CA ALA A 166 1.78 -7.38 -11.23
C ALA A 166 2.01 -8.90 -11.13
N GLU A 167 2.67 -9.49 -12.13
CA GLU A 167 3.02 -10.91 -12.17
C GLU A 167 4.14 -11.26 -11.18
N THR A 168 5.08 -10.33 -10.99
CA THR A 168 6.24 -10.54 -10.12
C THR A 168 6.63 -9.25 -9.42
N ILE A 169 6.80 -9.31 -8.10
CA ILE A 169 7.29 -8.19 -7.29
C ILE A 169 8.55 -8.66 -6.54
N THR A 170 9.63 -7.90 -6.66
CA THR A 170 10.86 -8.12 -5.88
C THR A 170 11.02 -7.02 -4.83
N TYR A 171 11.83 -7.27 -3.80
CA TYR A 171 11.95 -6.41 -2.65
C TYR A 171 13.40 -5.99 -2.38
N THR A 172 13.55 -4.85 -1.72
CA THR A 172 14.78 -4.44 -1.05
C THR A 172 14.88 -5.14 0.30
N ASP A 173 15.96 -4.90 1.01
CA ASP A 173 16.14 -5.24 2.44
C ASP A 173 15.68 -4.11 3.39
N ILE A 174 15.16 -3.00 2.85
CA ILE A 174 14.68 -1.85 3.63
C ILE A 174 13.30 -2.18 4.24
N PRO A 175 13.15 -2.15 5.58
CA PRO A 175 11.86 -2.34 6.22
C PRO A 175 10.84 -1.27 5.83
N ASN A 176 9.60 -1.67 5.62
CA ASN A 176 8.49 -0.75 5.34
C ASN A 176 7.83 -0.28 6.65
N ILE A 177 8.54 0.55 7.42
CA ILE A 177 8.08 1.02 8.73
C ILE A 177 6.89 2.00 8.67
N GLY A 178 6.69 2.66 7.54
CA GLY A 178 5.54 3.56 7.30
C GLY A 178 4.26 2.86 6.83
N ASN A 179 4.26 1.53 6.70
CA ASN A 179 3.15 0.75 6.15
C ASN A 179 2.68 1.25 4.78
N LEU A 180 3.63 1.61 3.89
CA LEU A 180 3.34 2.21 2.59
C LEU A 180 2.97 1.14 1.55
N PHE A 181 1.88 1.37 0.82
CA PHE A 181 1.39 0.47 -0.23
C PHE A 181 1.96 0.83 -1.62
N VAL A 182 3.29 0.90 -1.75
CA VAL A 182 3.99 1.46 -2.93
C VAL A 182 3.74 0.67 -4.22
N ALA A 183 3.71 -0.66 -4.17
CA ALA A 183 3.49 -1.53 -5.33
C ALA A 183 2.09 -2.18 -5.34
N PHE A 184 1.19 -1.69 -4.48
CA PHE A 184 -0.19 -2.17 -4.47
C PHE A 184 -0.94 -1.46 -5.59
N SER A 185 -1.28 -2.19 -6.63
CA SER A 185 -2.01 -1.70 -7.80
C SER A 185 -3.17 -2.62 -8.10
N THR A 186 -4.24 -2.06 -8.66
CA THR A 186 -5.42 -2.78 -9.10
C THR A 186 -5.63 -2.54 -10.59
N ASN A 187 -6.44 -3.39 -11.26
CA ASN A 187 -6.83 -3.20 -12.65
C ASN A 187 -7.83 -2.05 -12.84
N TYR A 188 -8.35 -1.51 -11.73
CA TYR A 188 -9.36 -0.45 -11.72
C TYR A 188 -8.72 0.91 -11.43
N ASN A 189 -9.36 1.97 -11.90
CA ASN A 189 -9.09 3.34 -11.47
C ASN A 189 -9.28 3.38 -9.96
N ASP A 190 -8.17 3.51 -9.26
CA ASP A 190 -8.00 3.09 -7.89
C ASP A 190 -8.57 4.13 -6.90
N PRO A 191 -9.78 3.92 -6.31
CA PRO A 191 -10.30 4.77 -5.24
C PRO A 191 -9.61 4.48 -3.91
N PHE A 192 -8.58 3.62 -3.89
CA PHE A 192 -8.02 3.06 -2.68
C PHE A 192 -6.87 3.88 -2.09
N GLU A 193 -6.42 4.97 -2.75
CA GLU A 193 -5.33 5.79 -2.20
C GLU A 193 -5.75 6.38 -0.84
N GLU A 194 -6.93 6.98 -0.77
CA GLU A 194 -7.48 7.54 0.47
C GLU A 194 -7.76 6.45 1.52
N TRP A 195 -8.22 5.26 1.08
CA TRP A 195 -8.49 4.15 2.00
C TRP A 195 -7.20 3.56 2.58
N ARG A 196 -6.11 3.53 1.77
CA ARG A 196 -4.77 3.15 2.22
C ARG A 196 -4.22 4.18 3.20
N LEU A 197 -4.32 5.46 2.86
CA LEU A 197 -3.90 6.56 3.72
C LEU A 197 -4.71 6.61 5.02
N ALA A 198 -5.99 6.23 4.97
CA ALA A 198 -6.85 6.08 6.15
C ALA A 198 -6.54 4.81 6.97
N GLY A 199 -5.63 3.94 6.52
CA GLY A 199 -5.26 2.70 7.21
C GLY A 199 -6.32 1.61 7.13
N LEU A 200 -7.31 1.72 6.23
CA LEU A 200 -8.45 0.80 6.14
C LEU A 200 -8.12 -0.50 5.41
N LEU A 201 -7.05 -0.59 4.63
CA LEU A 201 -6.71 -1.77 3.81
C LEU A 201 -5.66 -2.71 4.45
N GLY A 202 -5.48 -2.62 5.77
CA GLY A 202 -4.63 -3.55 6.50
C GLY A 202 -3.14 -3.23 6.41
N LYS A 203 -2.31 -4.29 6.32
CA LYS A 203 -0.86 -4.16 6.31
C LYS A 203 -0.30 -4.31 4.91
N ALA A 204 0.60 -3.42 4.54
CA ALA A 204 1.44 -3.53 3.35
C ALA A 204 2.51 -4.63 3.50
N SER A 205 3.31 -4.84 2.46
CA SER A 205 4.49 -5.72 2.52
C SER A 205 5.49 -5.22 3.57
N LYS A 206 6.13 -6.13 4.30
CA LYS A 206 7.08 -5.79 5.37
C LYS A 206 8.36 -5.12 4.91
N PHE A 207 8.72 -5.28 3.63
CA PHE A 207 9.85 -4.59 2.99
C PHE A 207 9.36 -3.70 1.87
N LEU A 208 10.17 -2.72 1.51
CA LEU A 208 9.89 -1.84 0.37
C LEU A 208 10.15 -2.56 -0.95
N PRO A 209 9.24 -2.50 -1.96
CA PRO A 209 9.43 -3.13 -3.24
C PRO A 209 10.64 -2.53 -3.99
N LYS A 210 11.31 -3.38 -4.79
CA LYS A 210 12.42 -2.99 -5.66
C LYS A 210 11.98 -2.89 -7.11
N THR A 211 11.22 -3.89 -7.57
CA THR A 211 10.64 -3.91 -8.91
C THR A 211 9.25 -4.54 -8.88
N ALA A 212 8.39 -4.12 -9.79
CA ALA A 212 7.14 -4.81 -10.13
C ALA A 212 7.10 -5.00 -11.65
N THR A 213 6.76 -6.21 -12.11
CA THR A 213 6.78 -6.58 -13.53
C THR A 213 5.39 -7.07 -13.93
N TRP A 214 4.95 -6.70 -15.12
CA TRP A 214 3.74 -7.18 -15.80
C TRP A 214 3.96 -7.20 -17.31
N ASP A 215 3.00 -7.71 -18.08
CA ASP A 215 3.10 -7.91 -19.53
C ASP A 215 3.58 -6.69 -20.31
N GLU A 216 3.18 -5.47 -19.88
CA GLU A 216 3.47 -4.24 -20.60
C GLU A 216 4.81 -3.61 -20.23
N GLY A 217 5.44 -4.05 -19.13
CA GLY A 217 6.73 -3.49 -18.70
C GLY A 217 7.09 -3.76 -17.24
N MET A 218 7.93 -2.89 -16.71
CA MET A 218 8.46 -3.01 -15.36
C MET A 218 8.56 -1.64 -14.69
N GLU A 219 8.18 -1.57 -13.43
CA GLU A 219 8.52 -0.46 -12.53
C GLU A 219 9.75 -0.79 -11.69
N THR A 220 10.55 0.24 -11.47
CA THR A 220 11.69 0.22 -10.54
C THR A 220 11.48 1.32 -9.51
N TYR A 221 11.68 0.99 -8.24
CA TYR A 221 11.45 1.88 -7.10
C TYR A 221 12.80 2.26 -6.46
N ASN A 222 13.03 3.57 -6.30
CA ASN A 222 14.21 4.11 -5.61
C ASN A 222 13.75 4.99 -4.46
N TYR A 223 14.38 4.84 -3.29
CA TYR A 223 13.95 5.43 -2.04
C TYR A 223 14.97 6.41 -1.49
N GLU A 224 14.48 7.53 -0.97
CA GLU A 224 15.21 8.39 -0.05
C GLU A 224 14.56 8.26 1.33
N LEU A 225 15.35 7.99 2.35
CA LEU A 225 14.90 7.82 3.73
C LEU A 225 15.27 9.06 4.57
N ASP A 226 14.54 9.29 5.67
CA ASP A 226 14.98 10.19 6.72
C ASP A 226 15.99 9.50 7.65
N GLU A 227 16.50 10.23 8.65
CA GLU A 227 17.47 9.74 9.64
C GLU A 227 16.91 8.61 10.51
N GLU A 228 15.58 8.47 10.57
CA GLU A 228 14.88 7.43 11.32
C GLU A 228 14.42 6.26 10.44
N GLY A 229 14.78 6.26 9.13
CA GLY A 229 14.47 5.18 8.19
C GLY A 229 13.07 5.25 7.55
N TYR A 230 12.29 6.31 7.81
CA TYR A 230 11.03 6.53 7.10
C TYR A 230 11.26 7.03 5.68
N VAL A 231 10.45 6.58 4.74
CA VAL A 231 10.55 6.99 3.33
C VAL A 231 10.15 8.44 3.16
N LYS A 232 11.07 9.30 2.72
CA LYS A 232 10.78 10.70 2.32
C LYS A 232 10.32 10.79 0.88
N THR A 233 10.99 10.04 0.00
CA THR A 233 10.72 10.07 -1.43
C THR A 233 10.78 8.66 -2.00
N VAL A 234 9.82 8.33 -2.86
CA VAL A 234 9.90 7.18 -3.76
C VAL A 234 9.93 7.71 -5.18
N LYS A 235 11.00 7.46 -5.92
CA LYS A 235 11.03 7.67 -7.37
C LYS A 235 10.69 6.36 -8.05
N VAL A 236 9.61 6.34 -8.81
CA VAL A 236 9.16 5.22 -9.63
C VAL A 236 9.54 5.48 -11.07
N THR A 237 10.20 4.51 -11.71
CA THR A 237 10.51 4.55 -13.14
C THR A 237 9.85 3.36 -13.81
N PHE A 238 8.88 3.63 -14.66
CA PHE A 238 8.28 2.64 -15.53
C PHE A 238 9.03 2.56 -16.85
N ARG A 239 9.33 1.35 -17.29
CA ARG A 239 9.89 1.05 -18.60
C ARG A 239 9.01 0.05 -19.33
N ASP A 240 8.47 0.46 -20.48
CA ASP A 240 7.67 -0.43 -21.32
C ASP A 240 8.54 -1.45 -22.07
N THR A 241 7.88 -2.46 -22.67
CA THR A 241 8.55 -3.52 -23.46
C THR A 241 9.22 -2.99 -24.74
N LYS A 242 8.93 -1.75 -25.16
CA LYS A 242 9.55 -1.08 -26.31
C LYS A 242 10.76 -0.22 -25.91
N GLY A 243 11.00 -0.09 -24.59
CA GLY A 243 12.12 0.66 -24.03
C GLY A 243 11.83 2.13 -23.74
N SER A 244 10.57 2.60 -23.87
CA SER A 244 10.17 3.94 -23.45
C SER A 244 10.14 4.01 -21.93
N GLU A 245 10.61 5.13 -21.37
CA GLU A 245 10.63 5.35 -19.93
C GLU A 245 9.78 6.56 -19.54
N ARG A 246 9.08 6.43 -18.41
CA ARG A 246 8.41 7.53 -17.70
C ARG A 246 8.69 7.40 -16.21
N SER A 247 8.75 8.53 -15.52
CA SER A 247 9.00 8.52 -14.08
C SER A 247 8.01 9.43 -13.37
N TYR A 248 7.68 9.07 -12.14
CA TYR A 248 6.90 9.87 -11.22
C TYR A 248 7.46 9.67 -9.79
N SER A 249 7.02 10.49 -8.86
CA SER A 249 7.54 10.41 -7.49
C SER A 249 6.43 10.58 -6.48
N TYR A 250 6.55 9.82 -5.39
CA TYR A 250 5.81 10.09 -4.16
C TYR A 250 6.73 10.81 -3.18
N LYS A 251 6.16 11.75 -2.43
CA LYS A 251 6.84 12.41 -1.31
C LYS A 251 5.96 12.29 -0.08
N TYR A 252 6.57 11.94 1.05
CA TYR A 252 5.88 11.75 2.31
C TYR A 252 6.45 12.69 3.38
N THR A 253 5.58 13.19 4.23
CA THR A 253 5.96 13.75 5.53
C THR A 253 5.25 13.00 6.64
N TYR A 254 5.79 13.08 7.82
CA TYR A 254 5.31 12.33 8.98
C TYR A 254 5.08 13.23 10.17
N GLU A 255 4.15 12.84 11.02
CA GLU A 255 3.95 13.42 12.34
C GLU A 255 4.12 12.34 13.42
N ASN A 256 4.50 12.75 14.63
CA ASN A 256 4.63 11.83 15.76
C ASN A 256 3.26 11.31 16.21
N ILE A 257 3.17 10.02 16.48
CA ILE A 257 2.01 9.42 17.15
C ILE A 257 2.02 9.88 18.60
N LYS A 258 0.92 10.50 19.04
CA LYS A 258 0.78 11.04 20.40
C LYS A 258 0.36 9.97 21.39
#